data_9339bbed5069602f0d419ea97689b784
#
_entry.id   9339bbed5069602f0d419ea97689b784
#
_cell.length_a   1.000
_cell.length_b   1.000
_cell.length_c   1.000
_cell.angle_alpha   90.00
_cell.angle_beta   90.00
_cell.angle_gamma   90.00
#
_symmetry.space_group_name_H-M   'P 1'
#
loop_
_entity.id
_entity.type
_entity.pdbx_description
1 polymer ?
#
loop_
_entity_poly.entity_id
_entity_poly.type
_entity_poly.pdbx_seq_one_letter_code
_entity_poly.pdbx_strand_id
1 'polypeptide(L)'
;MEAEESPSVGNGRSAAGLSVQSDLAAPSAGIDSLLQDGFTSLDTGSDRVVEPFPRSPKLQRKVAKAAQPSQEQLTRRMEELQAEKSKTEAHIESLKKRKADLSRTSEVMKQQVRERFENMRRVLKQDEQVVLDSLELDLKQTRTRLDQVLKNWKQHQDQVSESIGSTQRALSRSPEAEEDWKGYSENLSPKKSDASEREIQLNKDRFERLLKTLSSISKNLKAQLQRKTLLLDSTSTVIDRQTCHSHITVTSEGRALSFSSSAPSAPEHPLQFDKVCCALGSSPISAGQSYWEVDVRCCSAWAVGVAYGSLERKGRDKGAKLGRNRNSWCVEFRHGNLSAWHNDRNVACQGVGQGPLGRVGVWVNYDKGQLMFYDAENMVVLQRFSAALTPVFDRAHHQFTQPLYPAIRFLKPPQNQIWPNHLEFCHLSSP
;
A
#
# COMPACT_ATOMS: atom_id res chain seq x y z
N MET A 1 -16.23 55.05 18.34
CA MET A 1 -16.72 54.31 19.51
C MET A 1 -15.96 53.02 19.43
N GLU A 2 -14.80 53.04 20.03
CA GLU A 2 -14.44 52.45 21.34
C GLU A 2 -14.37 50.98 21.27
N ALA A 3 -13.36 50.23 21.63
CA ALA A 3 -12.02 50.47 22.23
C ALA A 3 -11.40 49.06 22.22
N GLU A 4 -10.14 48.94 21.85
CA GLU A 4 -8.99 48.61 22.71
C GLU A 4 -9.18 47.37 23.62
N GLU A 5 -8.31 46.35 23.48
CA GLU A 5 -7.13 46.20 24.34
C GLU A 5 -6.28 44.99 23.93
N SER A 6 -5.01 45.24 23.67
CA SER A 6 -3.93 44.31 23.97
C SER A 6 -3.36 44.63 25.35
N PRO A 7 -2.74 43.74 26.07
CA PRO A 7 -1.31 43.55 26.12
C PRO A 7 -0.88 42.09 26.40
N SER A 8 0.30 41.59 26.44
CA SER A 8 1.68 42.00 26.52
C SER A 8 2.57 40.75 26.61
N VAL A 9 3.65 40.73 25.92
CA VAL A 9 5.04 40.36 26.27
C VAL A 9 5.26 39.24 27.32
N GLY A 10 5.99 38.20 26.88
CA GLY A 10 6.67 37.26 27.75
C GLY A 10 7.79 36.49 27.00
N ASN A 11 9.00 36.94 27.22
CA ASN A 11 10.30 36.39 26.81
C ASN A 11 10.53 34.94 27.26
N GLY A 12 11.31 34.19 26.49
CA GLY A 12 12.18 33.20 27.10
C GLY A 12 12.52 31.96 26.29
N ARG A 13 13.62 31.98 25.58
CA ARG A 13 14.65 30.93 25.43
C ARG A 13 14.21 29.45 25.29
N SER A 14 14.54 28.71 24.26
CA SER A 14 15.83 28.00 24.14
C SER A 14 15.78 27.06 22.94
N ALA A 15 16.83 27.05 22.16
CA ALA A 15 17.10 26.10 21.10
C ALA A 15 17.31 24.68 21.69
N ALA A 16 16.63 23.70 21.14
CA ALA A 16 17.03 22.30 21.27
C ALA A 16 16.88 21.65 19.90
N GLY A 17 18.03 21.34 19.31
CA GLY A 17 18.13 20.57 18.06
C GLY A 17 17.58 19.17 18.29
N LEU A 18 16.65 18.77 17.43
CA LEU A 18 16.23 17.39 17.28
C LEU A 18 17.01 16.78 16.12
N SER A 19 18.07 16.07 16.49
CA SER A 19 18.71 15.09 15.62
C SER A 19 17.70 13.98 15.30
N VAL A 20 17.33 13.86 14.03
CA VAL A 20 16.60 12.70 13.54
C VAL A 20 17.58 11.56 13.41
N GLN A 21 17.63 10.69 14.41
CA GLN A 21 18.23 9.35 14.29
C GLN A 21 17.28 8.47 13.49
N SER A 22 17.78 8.01 12.37
CA SER A 22 17.19 6.98 11.54
C SER A 22 17.41 5.62 12.19
N ASP A 23 16.44 5.12 12.94
CA ASP A 23 16.38 3.71 13.35
C ASP A 23 15.69 2.89 12.27
N LEU A 24 16.50 2.42 11.34
CA LEU A 24 16.19 1.27 10.50
C LEU A 24 16.65 0.00 11.25
N ALA A 25 15.83 -0.46 12.17
CA ALA A 25 15.96 -1.79 12.75
C ALA A 25 15.36 -2.81 11.78
N ALA A 26 16.21 -3.61 11.18
CA ALA A 26 15.83 -4.86 10.51
C ALA A 26 15.43 -5.89 11.56
N PRO A 27 14.33 -6.63 11.42
CA PRO A 27 14.09 -7.83 12.18
C PRO A 27 14.68 -9.03 11.44
N SER A 28 15.93 -9.35 11.72
CA SER A 28 16.46 -10.68 11.51
C SER A 28 16.49 -11.37 12.87
N ALA A 29 15.49 -12.18 13.17
CA ALA A 29 15.61 -13.25 14.17
C ALA A 29 14.34 -14.10 14.15
N GLY A 30 14.51 -15.41 14.01
CA GLY A 30 13.69 -16.37 14.67
C GLY A 30 12.87 -17.31 13.82
N ILE A 31 13.48 -18.12 12.96
CA ILE A 31 12.92 -19.41 12.54
C ILE A 31 13.90 -20.52 12.96
N ASP A 32 14.21 -20.58 14.25
CA ASP A 32 15.05 -21.68 14.80
C ASP A 32 14.60 -22.12 16.21
N SER A 33 13.32 -22.01 16.56
CA SER A 33 12.85 -22.51 17.86
C SER A 33 11.49 -23.21 17.85
N LEU A 34 11.21 -24.06 16.85
CA LEU A 34 10.00 -24.90 16.85
C LEU A 34 10.32 -26.38 16.57
N LEU A 35 11.45 -26.89 17.03
CA LEU A 35 11.77 -28.32 17.01
C LEU A 35 12.45 -28.80 18.30
N GLN A 36 12.02 -28.33 19.46
CA GLN A 36 12.33 -28.97 20.74
C GLN A 36 11.21 -28.63 21.70
N ASP A 37 10.46 -29.65 22.02
CA ASP A 37 9.62 -29.88 23.20
C ASP A 37 8.42 -30.69 22.74
N GLY A 38 8.17 -31.86 23.19
CA GLY A 38 8.58 -32.53 24.39
C GLY A 38 7.58 -33.67 24.54
N PHE A 39 8.09 -34.88 24.43
CA PHE A 39 7.38 -36.02 24.97
C PHE A 39 7.43 -35.88 26.51
N THR A 40 6.35 -35.45 27.12
CA THR A 40 6.15 -35.59 28.53
C THR A 40 4.95 -36.51 28.83
N SER A 41 5.30 -37.58 29.41
CA SER A 41 4.56 -38.49 30.31
C SER A 41 3.24 -37.93 30.83
N LEU A 42 2.15 -38.61 30.57
CA LEU A 42 0.89 -38.48 31.29
C LEU A 42 1.04 -39.17 32.64
N ASP A 43 1.11 -38.37 33.66
CA ASP A 43 1.01 -38.83 35.07
C ASP A 43 -0.46 -38.91 35.47
N THR A 44 -0.83 -40.08 36.01
CA THR A 44 -2.14 -40.45 36.49
C THR A 44 -2.32 -39.97 37.92
N GLY A 45 -3.40 -39.27 38.19
CA GLY A 45 -3.78 -38.98 39.57
C GLY A 45 -5.07 -38.18 39.71
N SER A 46 -6.20 -38.83 39.75
CA SER A 46 -7.33 -38.33 40.52
C SER A 46 -8.31 -39.43 40.85
N ASP A 47 -8.31 -39.80 42.16
CA ASP A 47 -9.31 -40.62 42.80
C ASP A 47 -10.73 -40.09 42.59
N ARG A 48 -11.60 -40.88 41.98
CA ARG A 48 -13.05 -40.78 42.20
C ARG A 48 -13.59 -42.19 42.51
N VAL A 49 -14.03 -42.34 43.72
CA VAL A 49 -14.83 -43.42 44.27
C VAL A 49 -16.06 -43.60 43.36
N VAL A 50 -16.22 -44.77 42.73
CA VAL A 50 -17.42 -45.16 42.03
C VAL A 50 -17.93 -46.43 42.70
N GLU A 51 -19.17 -46.36 43.15
CA GLU A 51 -19.94 -47.48 43.76
C GLU A 51 -20.14 -48.64 42.77
N PRO A 52 -20.35 -49.89 43.27
CA PRO A 52 -20.31 -51.07 42.43
C PRO A 52 -21.66 -51.35 41.75
N PHE A 53 -21.66 -51.46 40.45
CA PHE A 53 -22.77 -51.97 39.64
C PHE A 53 -22.84 -53.53 39.68
N PRO A 54 -24.02 -54.09 39.49
CA PRO A 54 -24.26 -55.53 39.73
C PRO A 54 -23.66 -56.44 38.66
N ARG A 55 -23.22 -57.60 39.11
CA ARG A 55 -22.56 -58.63 38.31
C ARG A 55 -23.51 -59.22 37.25
N SER A 56 -23.13 -59.10 36.00
CA SER A 56 -23.70 -59.86 34.87
C SER A 56 -22.86 -61.09 34.57
N PRO A 57 -23.46 -62.12 33.92
CA PRO A 57 -22.95 -63.47 33.98
C PRO A 57 -21.69 -63.68 33.12
N LYS A 58 -20.86 -64.62 33.60
CA LYS A 58 -19.60 -65.04 33.05
C LYS A 58 -19.73 -65.48 31.57
N LEU A 59 -19.34 -64.62 30.63
CA LEU A 59 -18.93 -65.05 29.30
C LEU A 59 -17.50 -65.59 29.40
N GLN A 60 -17.37 -66.91 29.31
CA GLN A 60 -16.05 -67.53 29.16
C GLN A 60 -15.49 -67.12 27.80
N ARG A 61 -14.67 -66.09 27.77
CA ARG A 61 -13.82 -65.73 26.64
C ARG A 61 -12.78 -66.83 26.50
N LYS A 62 -12.95 -67.74 25.57
CA LYS A 62 -11.89 -68.62 25.07
C LYS A 62 -10.76 -67.67 24.59
N VAL A 63 -9.73 -67.49 25.38
CA VAL A 63 -8.47 -66.92 24.93
C VAL A 63 -7.89 -67.89 23.91
N ALA A 64 -8.15 -67.63 22.63
CA ALA A 64 -7.41 -68.29 21.61
C ALA A 64 -5.92 -67.99 21.83
N LYS A 65 -5.13 -68.98 22.24
CA LYS A 65 -3.66 -68.92 22.21
C LYS A 65 -3.28 -68.39 20.81
N ALA A 66 -2.81 -67.14 20.72
CA ALA A 66 -2.23 -66.65 19.52
C ALA A 66 -1.08 -67.62 19.17
N ALA A 67 -1.21 -68.35 18.09
CA ALA A 67 -0.16 -69.21 17.58
C ALA A 67 1.09 -68.34 17.38
N GLN A 68 2.21 -68.71 17.98
CA GLN A 68 3.48 -68.01 17.73
C GLN A 68 3.73 -68.02 16.21
N PRO A 69 4.05 -66.88 15.61
CA PRO A 69 4.30 -66.81 14.19
C PRO A 69 5.42 -67.74 13.82
N SER A 70 5.26 -68.52 12.74
CA SER A 70 6.30 -69.43 12.26
C SER A 70 7.56 -68.62 11.88
N GLN A 71 8.72 -69.26 11.99
CA GLN A 71 9.98 -68.63 11.64
C GLN A 71 9.97 -68.06 10.20
N GLU A 72 9.31 -68.69 9.29
CA GLU A 72 9.09 -68.21 7.91
C GLU A 72 8.25 -66.92 7.86
N GLN A 73 7.21 -66.81 8.69
CA GLN A 73 6.42 -65.57 8.77
C GLN A 73 7.22 -64.40 9.35
N LEU A 74 8.09 -64.66 10.31
CA LEU A 74 8.98 -63.65 10.87
C LEU A 74 10.04 -63.20 9.84
N THR A 75 10.64 -64.15 9.10
CA THR A 75 11.61 -63.83 8.04
C THR A 75 10.97 -62.98 6.94
N ARG A 76 9.81 -63.35 6.46
CA ARG A 76 9.07 -62.59 5.46
C ARG A 76 8.74 -61.18 5.97
N ARG A 77 8.32 -61.04 7.22
CA ARG A 77 8.04 -59.74 7.83
C ARG A 77 9.31 -58.88 7.95
N MET A 78 10.44 -59.52 8.25
CA MET A 78 11.73 -58.83 8.29
C MET A 78 12.11 -58.28 6.91
N GLU A 79 11.95 -59.10 5.84
CA GLU A 79 12.22 -58.64 4.47
C GLU A 79 11.33 -57.47 4.05
N GLU A 80 10.01 -57.56 4.37
CA GLU A 80 9.06 -56.46 4.14
C GLU A 80 9.49 -55.17 4.84
N LEU A 81 9.90 -55.25 6.13
CA LEU A 81 10.34 -54.10 6.91
C LEU A 81 11.67 -53.52 6.38
N GLN A 82 12.60 -54.37 5.94
CA GLN A 82 13.84 -53.94 5.31
C GLN A 82 13.60 -53.20 4.00
N ALA A 83 12.69 -53.71 3.17
CA ALA A 83 12.28 -53.06 1.93
C ALA A 83 11.62 -51.70 2.19
N GLU A 84 10.73 -51.59 3.18
CA GLU A 84 10.09 -50.33 3.56
C GLU A 84 11.08 -49.36 4.16
N LYS A 85 12.04 -49.81 4.98
CA LYS A 85 13.15 -48.99 5.48
C LYS A 85 13.96 -48.38 4.36
N SER A 86 14.39 -49.21 3.39
CA SER A 86 15.17 -48.72 2.24
C SER A 86 14.40 -47.68 1.41
N LYS A 87 13.11 -47.92 1.17
CA LYS A 87 12.22 -46.98 0.48
C LYS A 87 12.09 -45.63 1.25
N THR A 88 11.94 -45.72 2.57
CA THR A 88 11.84 -44.54 3.45
C THR A 88 13.15 -43.74 3.44
N GLU A 89 14.31 -44.41 3.52
CA GLU A 89 15.62 -43.80 3.43
C GLU A 89 15.82 -43.05 2.10
N ALA A 90 15.47 -43.68 0.97
CA ALA A 90 15.50 -43.05 -0.35
C ALA A 90 14.59 -41.81 -0.43
N HIS A 91 13.40 -41.88 0.17
CA HIS A 91 12.48 -40.75 0.24
C HIS A 91 13.05 -39.59 1.08
N ILE A 92 13.65 -39.88 2.24
CA ILE A 92 14.29 -38.88 3.10
C ILE A 92 15.41 -38.19 2.32
N GLU A 93 16.27 -38.90 1.60
CA GLU A 93 17.33 -38.29 0.79
C GLU A 93 16.77 -37.41 -0.34
N SER A 94 15.69 -37.81 -0.97
CA SER A 94 14.97 -36.99 -1.95
C SER A 94 14.45 -35.67 -1.33
N LEU A 95 13.86 -35.74 -0.14
CA LEU A 95 13.40 -34.55 0.59
C LEU A 95 14.54 -33.62 1.01
N LYS A 96 15.65 -34.16 1.47
CA LYS A 96 16.86 -33.37 1.79
C LYS A 96 17.38 -32.63 0.56
N LYS A 97 17.46 -33.32 -0.59
CA LYS A 97 17.86 -32.70 -1.86
C LYS A 97 16.92 -31.55 -2.25
N ARG A 98 15.58 -31.79 -2.20
CA ARG A 98 14.59 -30.73 -2.47
C ARG A 98 14.74 -29.54 -1.53
N LYS A 99 14.97 -29.78 -0.23
CA LYS A 99 15.21 -28.70 0.75
C LYS A 99 16.45 -27.87 0.39
N ALA A 100 17.54 -28.51 -0.01
CA ALA A 100 18.76 -27.83 -0.44
C ALA A 100 18.53 -27.00 -1.72
N ASP A 101 17.82 -27.56 -2.70
CA ASP A 101 17.51 -26.88 -3.96
C ASP A 101 16.57 -25.68 -3.73
N LEU A 102 15.57 -25.80 -2.85
CA LEU A 102 14.72 -24.66 -2.45
C LEU A 102 15.54 -23.54 -1.82
N SER A 103 16.48 -23.87 -0.92
CA SER A 103 17.33 -22.85 -0.29
C SER A 103 18.21 -22.15 -1.33
N ARG A 104 18.81 -22.89 -2.26
CA ARG A 104 19.64 -22.33 -3.34
C ARG A 104 18.81 -21.43 -4.25
N THR A 105 17.61 -21.87 -4.67
CA THR A 105 16.71 -21.10 -5.51
C THR A 105 16.28 -19.81 -4.81
N SER A 106 15.96 -19.87 -3.51
CA SER A 106 15.62 -18.68 -2.71
C SER A 106 16.75 -17.65 -2.67
N GLU A 107 18.02 -18.10 -2.47
CA GLU A 107 19.15 -17.16 -2.46
C GLU A 107 19.39 -16.53 -3.84
N VAL A 108 19.23 -17.28 -4.94
CA VAL A 108 19.31 -16.71 -6.29
C VAL A 108 18.23 -15.65 -6.50
N MET A 109 16.99 -15.93 -6.11
CA MET A 109 15.89 -14.94 -6.22
C MET A 109 16.17 -13.69 -5.38
N LYS A 110 16.64 -13.85 -4.13
CA LYS A 110 17.02 -12.71 -3.28
C LYS A 110 18.12 -11.87 -3.90
N GLN A 111 19.13 -12.52 -4.49
CA GLN A 111 20.23 -11.82 -5.14
C GLN A 111 19.74 -11.02 -6.35
N GLN A 112 18.89 -11.61 -7.19
CA GLN A 112 18.29 -10.89 -8.32
C GLN A 112 17.48 -9.67 -7.89
N VAL A 113 16.71 -9.79 -6.79
CA VAL A 113 15.97 -8.64 -6.22
C VAL A 113 16.95 -7.55 -5.77
N ARG A 114 18.02 -7.90 -5.04
CA ARG A 114 19.04 -6.93 -4.59
C ARG A 114 19.67 -6.19 -5.78
N GLU A 115 20.02 -6.90 -6.83
CA GLU A 115 20.61 -6.32 -8.05
C GLU A 115 19.65 -5.33 -8.73
N ARG A 116 18.34 -5.64 -8.81
CA ARG A 116 17.35 -4.73 -9.36
C ARG A 116 17.23 -3.45 -8.53
N PHE A 117 17.19 -3.56 -7.21
CA PHE A 117 17.16 -2.39 -6.32
C PHE A 117 18.45 -1.58 -6.40
N GLU A 118 19.62 -2.23 -6.51
CA GLU A 118 20.90 -1.54 -6.69
C GLU A 118 20.95 -0.77 -8.01
N ASN A 119 20.43 -1.36 -9.09
CA ASN A 119 20.32 -0.67 -10.36
C ASN A 119 19.41 0.58 -10.26
N MET A 120 18.27 0.48 -9.59
CA MET A 120 17.41 1.65 -9.37
C MET A 120 18.12 2.74 -8.56
N ARG A 121 18.84 2.40 -7.50
CA ARG A 121 19.62 3.37 -6.72
C ARG A 121 20.67 4.06 -7.55
N ARG A 122 21.36 3.32 -8.43
CA ARG A 122 22.38 3.88 -9.33
C ARG A 122 21.77 4.89 -10.30
N VAL A 123 20.64 4.56 -10.91
CA VAL A 123 19.94 5.48 -11.83
C VAL A 123 19.52 6.74 -11.10
N LEU A 124 18.91 6.62 -9.91
CA LEU A 124 18.49 7.78 -9.11
C LEU A 124 19.67 8.66 -8.70
N LYS A 125 20.80 8.06 -8.28
CA LYS A 125 22.00 8.80 -7.91
C LYS A 125 22.63 9.53 -9.10
N GLN A 126 22.62 8.90 -10.27
CA GLN A 126 23.12 9.51 -11.50
C GLN A 126 22.26 10.72 -11.91
N ASP A 127 20.94 10.58 -11.84
CA ASP A 127 20.01 11.66 -12.17
C ASP A 127 20.09 12.82 -11.17
N GLU A 128 20.23 12.51 -9.87
CA GLU A 128 20.49 13.49 -8.82
C GLU A 128 21.72 14.33 -9.15
N GLN A 129 22.83 13.70 -9.54
CA GLN A 129 24.06 14.41 -9.88
C GLN A 129 23.86 15.34 -11.09
N VAL A 130 23.18 14.88 -12.13
CA VAL A 130 22.87 15.71 -13.32
C VAL A 130 22.08 16.95 -12.94
N VAL A 131 21.10 16.83 -12.03
CA VAL A 131 20.31 17.94 -11.55
C VAL A 131 21.15 18.92 -10.75
N LEU A 132 22.00 18.43 -9.83
CA LEU A 132 22.90 19.27 -9.03
C LEU A 132 23.90 20.01 -9.90
N ASP A 133 24.52 19.36 -10.88
CA ASP A 133 25.45 19.97 -11.85
C ASP A 133 24.75 21.10 -12.65
N SER A 134 23.48 20.89 -13.02
CA SER A 134 22.68 21.91 -13.71
C SER A 134 22.43 23.13 -12.85
N LEU A 135 22.16 22.95 -11.54
CA LEU A 135 21.97 24.05 -10.60
C LEU A 135 23.27 24.81 -10.34
N GLU A 136 24.40 24.12 -10.25
CA GLU A 136 25.71 24.73 -10.10
C GLU A 136 26.10 25.55 -11.32
N LEU A 137 25.80 25.05 -12.53
CA LEU A 137 25.99 25.78 -13.76
C LEU A 137 25.16 27.08 -13.81
N ASP A 138 23.90 27.03 -13.39
CA ASP A 138 23.01 28.19 -13.32
C ASP A 138 23.57 29.26 -12.32
N LEU A 139 24.03 28.79 -11.16
CA LEU A 139 24.70 29.64 -10.16
C LEU A 139 25.95 30.29 -10.76
N LYS A 140 26.82 29.53 -11.43
CA LYS A 140 28.04 30.03 -12.04
C LYS A 140 27.75 31.10 -13.10
N GLN A 141 26.77 30.86 -13.97
CA GLN A 141 26.36 31.81 -15.01
C GLN A 141 25.81 33.12 -14.39
N THR A 142 24.95 33.00 -13.38
CA THR A 142 24.34 34.13 -12.68
C THR A 142 25.42 34.96 -11.98
N ARG A 143 26.37 34.29 -11.29
CA ARG A 143 27.51 34.94 -10.64
C ARG A 143 28.41 35.68 -11.62
N THR A 144 28.73 35.07 -12.78
CA THR A 144 29.52 35.73 -13.81
C THR A 144 28.86 36.99 -14.33
N ARG A 145 27.52 37.00 -14.49
CA ARG A 145 26.78 38.23 -14.88
C ARG A 145 26.87 39.31 -13.80
N LEU A 146 26.70 38.95 -12.54
CA LEU A 146 26.85 39.90 -11.41
C LEU A 146 28.27 40.43 -11.30
N ASP A 147 29.29 39.60 -11.48
CA ASP A 147 30.70 40.03 -11.45
C ASP A 147 30.98 41.04 -12.57
N GLN A 148 30.40 40.86 -13.76
CA GLN A 148 30.53 41.85 -14.83
C GLN A 148 29.86 43.19 -14.49
N VAL A 149 28.67 43.17 -13.89
CA VAL A 149 27.98 44.36 -13.42
C VAL A 149 28.81 45.08 -12.33
N LEU A 150 29.32 44.32 -11.36
CA LEU A 150 30.19 44.83 -10.32
C LEU A 150 31.45 45.51 -10.88
N LYS A 151 32.08 44.89 -11.87
CA LYS A 151 33.23 45.46 -12.57
C LYS A 151 32.89 46.81 -13.21
N ASN A 152 31.76 46.89 -13.91
CA ASN A 152 31.31 48.11 -14.57
C ASN A 152 31.00 49.23 -13.57
N TRP A 153 30.42 48.89 -12.41
CA TRP A 153 30.18 49.88 -11.35
C TRP A 153 31.45 50.32 -10.64
N LYS A 154 32.43 49.45 -10.43
CA LYS A 154 33.74 49.82 -9.90
C LYS A 154 34.46 50.78 -10.82
N GLN A 155 34.48 50.50 -12.15
CA GLN A 155 35.07 51.43 -13.11
C GLN A 155 34.42 52.83 -13.07
N HIS A 156 33.09 52.86 -12.95
CA HIS A 156 32.38 54.13 -12.80
C HIS A 156 32.72 54.82 -11.48
N GLN A 157 32.83 54.07 -10.38
CA GLN A 157 33.26 54.60 -9.08
C GLN A 157 34.66 55.25 -9.17
N ASP A 158 35.60 54.57 -9.85
CA ASP A 158 36.96 55.09 -10.05
C ASP A 158 36.93 56.38 -10.87
N GLN A 159 36.12 56.43 -11.95
CA GLN A 159 35.93 57.66 -12.75
C GLN A 159 35.33 58.80 -11.95
N VAL A 160 34.33 58.54 -11.12
CA VAL A 160 33.74 59.55 -10.20
C VAL A 160 34.77 60.05 -9.20
N SER A 161 35.57 59.13 -8.64
CA SER A 161 36.61 59.46 -7.66
C SER A 161 37.71 60.35 -8.28
N GLU A 162 38.11 60.06 -9.51
CA GLU A 162 39.07 60.84 -10.28
C GLU A 162 38.50 62.23 -10.59
N SER A 163 37.23 62.33 -10.98
CA SER A 163 36.54 63.61 -11.21
C SER A 163 36.42 64.46 -9.95
N ILE A 164 36.13 63.82 -8.79
CA ILE A 164 36.14 64.54 -7.50
C ILE A 164 37.51 65.10 -7.19
N GLY A 165 38.56 64.26 -7.35
CA GLY A 165 39.93 64.71 -7.12
C GLY A 165 40.39 65.84 -8.04
N SER A 166 39.98 65.82 -9.32
CA SER A 166 40.25 66.90 -10.27
C SER A 166 39.47 68.15 -9.94
N THR A 167 38.21 68.06 -9.55
CA THR A 167 37.37 69.18 -9.13
C THR A 167 37.88 69.77 -7.84
N GLN A 168 38.34 69.02 -6.84
CA GLN A 168 38.94 69.46 -5.62
C GLN A 168 40.26 70.26 -5.89
N ARG A 169 41.06 69.75 -6.81
CA ARG A 169 42.28 70.41 -7.25
C ARG A 169 41.99 71.78 -7.94
N ALA A 170 40.94 71.83 -8.76
CA ALA A 170 40.48 73.04 -9.41
C ALA A 170 39.94 74.05 -8.40
N LEU A 171 39.18 73.62 -7.40
CA LEU A 171 38.69 74.44 -6.29
C LEU A 171 39.83 75.03 -5.40
N SER A 172 40.97 74.37 -5.32
CA SER A 172 42.13 74.77 -4.54
C SER A 172 43.03 75.76 -5.28
N ARG A 173 42.79 76.02 -6.57
CA ARG A 173 43.53 77.02 -7.36
C ARG A 173 42.78 78.33 -7.34
N SER A 174 43.51 79.51 -7.14
CA SER A 174 42.97 80.86 -7.06
C SER A 174 42.05 81.22 -8.25
N PRO A 175 41.12 82.15 -8.09
CA PRO A 175 40.01 82.45 -9.00
C PRO A 175 40.35 83.12 -10.34
N GLU A 176 41.61 83.22 -10.78
CA GLU A 176 42.00 83.91 -12.01
C GLU A 176 42.04 83.10 -13.31
N ALA A 177 41.51 81.86 -13.31
CA ALA A 177 41.45 81.00 -14.52
C ALA A 177 40.02 80.60 -14.85
N GLU A 178 39.21 81.57 -15.30
CA GLU A 178 37.81 81.31 -15.72
C GLU A 178 37.65 80.59 -17.07
N GLU A 179 38.67 80.45 -17.87
CA GLU A 179 38.51 79.88 -19.25
C GLU A 179 38.67 78.40 -19.34
N ASP A 180 39.19 77.69 -18.32
CA ASP A 180 39.43 76.24 -18.37
C ASP A 180 38.29 75.37 -17.77
N TRP A 181 37.26 76.04 -17.21
CA TRP A 181 36.15 75.35 -16.52
C TRP A 181 35.18 74.65 -17.48
N LYS A 182 34.99 75.08 -18.72
CA LYS A 182 34.02 74.51 -19.68
C LYS A 182 34.35 73.06 -20.17
N GLY A 183 35.61 72.67 -20.01
CA GLY A 183 36.03 71.31 -20.45
C GLY A 183 35.83 70.19 -19.41
N TYR A 184 35.64 70.51 -18.14
CA TYR A 184 35.62 69.51 -17.07
C TYR A 184 34.22 69.00 -16.63
N SER A 185 33.16 69.70 -17.08
CA SER A 185 31.82 69.42 -16.56
C SER A 185 30.94 68.52 -17.47
N GLU A 186 31.38 68.17 -18.69
CA GLU A 186 30.46 67.58 -19.68
C GLU A 186 30.45 66.03 -19.77
N ASN A 187 31.33 65.32 -19.07
CA ASN A 187 31.51 63.90 -19.41
C ASN A 187 31.11 62.84 -18.33
N LEU A 188 30.59 63.25 -17.18
CA LEU A 188 30.15 62.30 -16.19
C LEU A 188 28.62 62.28 -16.09
N SER A 189 27.97 61.54 -17.00
CA SER A 189 26.54 61.23 -16.86
C SER A 189 26.31 60.33 -15.66
N PRO A 190 25.37 60.65 -14.77
CA PRO A 190 25.06 59.79 -13.65
C PRO A 190 24.62 58.43 -14.14
N LYS A 191 25.39 57.40 -13.83
CA LYS A 191 25.04 56.00 -14.17
C LYS A 191 23.83 55.63 -13.34
N LYS A 192 22.72 55.29 -14.02
CA LYS A 192 21.51 54.78 -13.37
C LYS A 192 21.61 53.28 -13.29
N SER A 193 21.20 52.70 -12.16
CA SER A 193 21.05 51.25 -12.06
C SER A 193 19.97 50.80 -13.04
N ASP A 194 20.32 49.88 -13.90
CA ASP A 194 19.40 49.33 -14.90
C ASP A 194 18.42 48.36 -14.25
N ALA A 195 17.17 48.36 -14.68
CA ALA A 195 16.18 47.37 -14.26
C ALA A 195 16.65 45.91 -14.51
N SER A 196 17.42 45.73 -15.59
CA SER A 196 18.02 44.42 -15.93
C SER A 196 18.98 43.87 -14.89
N GLU A 197 19.65 44.77 -14.10
CA GLU A 197 20.56 44.34 -13.03
C GLU A 197 19.80 43.67 -11.86
N ARG A 198 18.56 44.09 -11.62
CA ARG A 198 17.68 43.54 -10.57
C ARG A 198 17.12 42.16 -10.97
N GLU A 199 17.09 41.85 -12.24
CA GLU A 199 16.64 40.58 -12.79
C GLU A 199 17.72 39.50 -12.74
N ILE A 200 18.99 39.87 -12.40
CA ILE A 200 20.07 38.90 -12.26
C ILE A 200 19.89 38.15 -10.95
N GLN A 201 19.11 37.09 -10.99
CA GLN A 201 18.84 36.20 -9.86
C GLN A 201 18.67 34.76 -10.32
N LEU A 202 18.80 33.82 -9.40
CA LEU A 202 18.52 32.41 -9.67
C LEU A 202 17.05 32.23 -10.01
N ASN A 203 16.76 31.35 -10.96
CA ASN A 203 15.40 31.05 -11.39
C ASN A 203 14.68 30.18 -10.35
N LYS A 204 14.11 30.80 -9.31
CA LYS A 204 13.39 30.14 -8.22
C LYS A 204 12.19 29.35 -8.73
N ASP A 205 11.46 29.86 -9.72
CA ASP A 205 10.26 29.18 -10.26
C ASP A 205 10.62 27.87 -10.96
N ARG A 206 11.78 27.82 -11.64
CA ARG A 206 12.32 26.58 -12.21
C ARG A 206 12.61 25.55 -11.15
N PHE A 207 13.23 25.98 -10.06
CA PHE A 207 13.57 25.15 -8.92
C PHE A 207 12.31 24.61 -8.22
N GLU A 208 11.31 25.46 -7.96
CA GLU A 208 10.05 25.04 -7.37
C GLU A 208 9.28 24.03 -8.24
N ARG A 209 9.27 24.22 -9.57
CA ARG A 209 8.70 23.26 -10.51
C ARG A 209 9.42 21.92 -10.45
N LEU A 210 10.75 21.92 -10.38
CA LEU A 210 11.55 20.72 -10.22
C LEU A 210 11.19 20.00 -8.92
N LEU A 211 11.12 20.68 -7.77
CA LEU A 211 10.74 20.07 -6.49
C LEU A 211 9.34 19.46 -6.52
N LYS A 212 8.38 20.12 -7.16
CA LYS A 212 7.03 19.56 -7.36
C LYS A 212 7.06 18.28 -8.21
N THR A 213 7.86 18.29 -9.28
CA THR A 213 8.03 17.11 -10.15
C THR A 213 8.67 15.95 -9.39
N LEU A 214 9.76 16.18 -8.66
CA LEU A 214 10.43 15.16 -7.85
C LEU A 214 9.50 14.59 -6.76
N SER A 215 8.69 15.45 -6.13
CA SER A 215 7.69 15.01 -5.15
C SER A 215 6.64 14.10 -5.78
N SER A 216 6.19 14.42 -6.99
CA SER A 216 5.24 13.58 -7.74
C SER A 216 5.85 12.22 -8.12
N ILE A 217 7.10 12.22 -8.63
CA ILE A 217 7.84 10.99 -8.96
C ILE A 217 8.02 10.12 -7.72
N SER A 218 8.42 10.71 -6.59
CA SER A 218 8.60 10.00 -5.32
C SER A 218 7.31 9.34 -4.84
N LYS A 219 6.18 10.07 -4.91
CA LYS A 219 4.85 9.55 -4.56
C LYS A 219 4.47 8.37 -5.48
N ASN A 220 4.66 8.52 -6.78
CA ASN A 220 4.35 7.48 -7.77
C ASN A 220 5.23 6.24 -7.58
N LEU A 221 6.54 6.43 -7.37
CA LEU A 221 7.48 5.33 -7.11
C LEU A 221 7.07 4.55 -5.85
N LYS A 222 6.76 5.24 -4.76
CA LYS A 222 6.29 4.62 -3.52
C LYS A 222 5.02 3.79 -3.76
N ALA A 223 4.04 4.34 -4.49
CA ALA A 223 2.80 3.63 -4.82
C ALA A 223 3.08 2.37 -5.66
N GLN A 224 3.94 2.45 -6.67
CA GLN A 224 4.30 1.32 -7.52
C GLN A 224 5.04 0.22 -6.75
N LEU A 225 5.98 0.58 -5.86
CA LEU A 225 6.69 -0.38 -5.02
C LEU A 225 5.74 -1.09 -4.05
N GLN A 226 4.84 -0.35 -3.42
CA GLN A 226 3.85 -0.91 -2.51
C GLN A 226 2.88 -1.84 -3.25
N ARG A 227 2.38 -1.44 -4.41
CA ARG A 227 1.50 -2.26 -5.24
C ARG A 227 2.19 -3.55 -5.67
N LYS A 228 3.45 -3.52 -6.12
CA LYS A 228 4.20 -4.71 -6.52
C LYS A 228 4.35 -5.71 -5.38
N THR A 229 4.55 -5.26 -4.16
CA THR A 229 4.62 -6.15 -2.99
C THR A 229 3.29 -6.87 -2.77
N LEU A 230 2.15 -6.16 -2.90
CA LEU A 230 0.83 -6.78 -2.81
C LEU A 230 0.53 -7.73 -3.98
N LEU A 231 1.05 -7.45 -5.18
CA LEU A 231 0.89 -8.33 -6.33
C LEU A 231 1.58 -9.69 -6.17
N LEU A 232 2.54 -9.85 -5.25
CA LEU A 232 3.11 -11.16 -4.91
C LEU A 232 2.06 -12.09 -4.27
N ASP A 233 1.06 -11.51 -3.60
CA ASP A 233 -0.06 -12.23 -2.99
C ASP A 233 -1.30 -12.20 -3.91
N SER A 234 -1.14 -11.85 -5.20
CA SER A 234 -2.27 -11.71 -6.11
C SER A 234 -2.95 -13.04 -6.39
N THR A 235 -4.27 -13.01 -6.30
CA THR A 235 -5.12 -14.15 -6.59
C THR A 235 -6.00 -13.86 -7.80
N SER A 236 -6.07 -14.81 -8.72
CA SER A 236 -7.02 -14.73 -9.82
C SER A 236 -8.44 -14.97 -9.28
N THR A 237 -9.25 -13.93 -9.33
CA THR A 237 -10.63 -13.99 -8.84
C THR A 237 -11.59 -14.15 -10.02
N VAL A 238 -12.40 -15.19 -9.96
CA VAL A 238 -13.48 -15.50 -10.91
C VAL A 238 -14.79 -15.51 -10.14
N ILE A 239 -15.85 -15.05 -10.75
CA ILE A 239 -17.19 -15.00 -10.16
C ILE A 239 -17.87 -16.38 -10.20
N ASP A 240 -18.45 -16.75 -9.08
CA ASP A 240 -19.37 -17.88 -9.00
C ASP A 240 -20.74 -17.46 -9.60
N ARG A 241 -21.00 -17.94 -10.82
CA ARG A 241 -22.23 -17.64 -11.55
C ARG A 241 -23.48 -18.09 -10.81
N GLN A 242 -23.38 -19.13 -9.96
CA GLN A 242 -24.53 -19.64 -9.19
C GLN A 242 -24.97 -18.66 -8.10
N THR A 243 -24.08 -17.77 -7.66
CA THR A 243 -24.42 -16.76 -6.64
C THR A 243 -25.00 -15.49 -7.24
N CYS A 244 -24.78 -15.23 -8.52
CA CYS A 244 -25.15 -13.97 -9.16
C CYS A 244 -26.65 -13.70 -9.13
N HIS A 245 -27.02 -12.47 -8.72
CA HIS A 245 -28.39 -11.99 -8.90
C HIS A 245 -28.80 -12.04 -10.38
N SER A 246 -30.07 -12.31 -10.68
CA SER A 246 -30.59 -12.46 -12.05
C SER A 246 -30.31 -11.27 -12.99
N HIS A 247 -30.19 -10.05 -12.44
CA HIS A 247 -29.80 -8.86 -13.20
C HIS A 247 -28.29 -8.69 -13.41
N ILE A 248 -27.46 -9.63 -12.96
CA ILE A 248 -26.00 -9.60 -13.16
C ILE A 248 -25.62 -10.55 -14.28
N THR A 249 -25.08 -10.02 -15.36
CA THR A 249 -24.50 -10.79 -16.45
C THR A 249 -22.99 -10.86 -16.26
N VAL A 250 -22.44 -12.08 -16.30
CA VAL A 250 -20.99 -12.32 -16.16
C VAL A 250 -20.38 -12.60 -17.51
N THR A 251 -19.39 -11.82 -17.90
CA THR A 251 -18.67 -11.88 -19.16
C THR A 251 -17.16 -12.05 -18.92
N SER A 252 -16.36 -12.05 -19.99
CA SER A 252 -14.89 -12.05 -19.92
C SER A 252 -14.33 -13.12 -18.97
N GLU A 253 -14.55 -14.37 -19.32
CA GLU A 253 -14.00 -15.51 -18.56
C GLU A 253 -14.41 -15.53 -17.06
N GLY A 254 -15.52 -14.90 -16.73
CA GLY A 254 -16.03 -14.87 -15.35
C GLY A 254 -15.50 -13.72 -14.49
N ARG A 255 -14.80 -12.73 -15.07
CA ARG A 255 -14.25 -11.60 -14.31
C ARG A 255 -15.05 -10.32 -14.45
N ALA A 256 -15.68 -10.10 -15.59
CA ALA A 256 -16.44 -8.88 -15.82
C ALA A 256 -17.93 -9.10 -15.56
N LEU A 257 -18.55 -8.14 -14.88
CA LEU A 257 -19.93 -8.16 -14.47
C LEU A 257 -20.63 -6.90 -14.96
N SER A 258 -21.79 -7.08 -15.59
CA SER A 258 -22.62 -5.97 -16.03
C SER A 258 -24.01 -6.08 -15.40
N PHE A 259 -24.57 -4.94 -15.02
CA PHE A 259 -25.96 -4.89 -14.58
C PHE A 259 -26.86 -4.76 -15.79
N SER A 260 -27.84 -5.64 -15.91
CA SER A 260 -28.90 -5.58 -16.92
C SER A 260 -30.24 -5.27 -16.27
N SER A 261 -30.99 -4.37 -16.90
CA SER A 261 -32.38 -4.07 -16.48
C SER A 261 -33.37 -5.21 -16.79
N SER A 262 -33.06 -6.04 -17.80
CA SER A 262 -33.83 -7.23 -18.16
C SER A 262 -33.22 -8.46 -17.49
N ALA A 263 -33.94 -9.08 -16.56
CA ALA A 263 -33.53 -10.34 -15.99
C ALA A 263 -33.78 -11.48 -16.98
N PRO A 264 -32.77 -12.33 -17.30
CA PRO A 264 -33.00 -13.54 -18.03
C PRO A 264 -33.91 -14.48 -17.20
N SER A 265 -34.81 -15.17 -17.88
CA SER A 265 -35.66 -16.21 -17.27
C SER A 265 -34.87 -17.49 -16.98
N ALA A 266 -33.90 -17.40 -16.04
CA ALA A 266 -33.16 -18.58 -15.60
C ALA A 266 -33.82 -19.20 -14.35
N PRO A 267 -33.78 -20.52 -14.16
CA PRO A 267 -34.28 -21.16 -12.95
C PRO A 267 -33.53 -20.63 -11.73
N GLU A 268 -34.25 -20.37 -10.64
CA GLU A 268 -33.66 -19.90 -9.39
C GLU A 268 -32.76 -20.98 -8.76
N HIS A 269 -31.53 -20.60 -8.43
CA HIS A 269 -30.59 -21.44 -7.71
C HIS A 269 -30.60 -21.10 -6.20
N PRO A 270 -30.49 -22.11 -5.30
CA PRO A 270 -30.48 -21.84 -3.84
C PRO A 270 -29.39 -20.85 -3.40
N LEU A 271 -28.22 -20.87 -4.03
CA LEU A 271 -27.09 -19.96 -3.73
C LEU A 271 -27.24 -18.58 -4.37
N GLN A 272 -28.20 -18.38 -5.26
CA GLN A 272 -28.40 -17.13 -5.98
C GLN A 272 -28.99 -16.06 -5.08
N PHE A 273 -28.44 -14.84 -5.16
CA PHE A 273 -29.10 -13.66 -4.59
C PHE A 273 -30.38 -13.35 -5.36
N ASP A 274 -31.50 -13.22 -4.65
CA ASP A 274 -32.82 -13.05 -5.29
C ASP A 274 -33.31 -11.58 -5.33
N LYS A 275 -32.96 -10.75 -4.34
CA LYS A 275 -33.45 -9.35 -4.20
C LYS A 275 -32.32 -8.32 -4.11
N VAL A 276 -31.11 -8.73 -3.81
CA VAL A 276 -29.95 -7.84 -3.68
C VAL A 276 -28.99 -8.15 -4.82
N CYS A 277 -28.63 -7.14 -5.63
CA CYS A 277 -27.74 -7.32 -6.77
C CYS A 277 -26.29 -7.56 -6.32
N CYS A 278 -26.04 -8.73 -5.74
CA CYS A 278 -24.74 -9.22 -5.28
C CYS A 278 -24.26 -10.39 -6.11
N ALA A 279 -22.94 -10.58 -6.10
CA ALA A 279 -22.25 -11.76 -6.59
C ALA A 279 -21.03 -12.05 -5.70
N LEU A 280 -20.66 -13.34 -5.58
CA LEU A 280 -19.46 -13.77 -4.88
C LEU A 280 -18.44 -14.37 -5.84
N GLY A 281 -17.17 -14.32 -5.44
CA GLY A 281 -16.10 -15.07 -6.10
C GLY A 281 -16.22 -16.57 -5.87
N SER A 282 -15.65 -17.34 -6.76
CA SER A 282 -15.70 -18.83 -6.72
C SER A 282 -14.68 -19.43 -5.74
N SER A 283 -13.56 -18.75 -5.47
CA SER A 283 -12.47 -19.29 -4.68
C SER A 283 -12.52 -18.79 -3.24
N PRO A 284 -12.63 -19.68 -2.24
CA PRO A 284 -12.59 -19.32 -0.84
C PRO A 284 -11.16 -18.95 -0.41
N ILE A 285 -11.06 -17.99 0.49
CA ILE A 285 -9.82 -17.57 1.17
C ILE A 285 -9.92 -18.08 2.61
N SER A 286 -9.10 -19.08 2.96
CA SER A 286 -9.13 -19.74 4.27
C SER A 286 -7.78 -19.75 5.00
N ALA A 287 -6.71 -19.26 4.37
CA ALA A 287 -5.37 -19.17 4.94
C ALA A 287 -4.51 -18.15 4.16
N GLY A 288 -3.43 -17.72 4.77
CA GLY A 288 -2.39 -16.89 4.14
C GLY A 288 -2.86 -15.49 3.77
N GLN A 289 -2.26 -14.96 2.71
CA GLN A 289 -2.55 -13.62 2.20
C GLN A 289 -3.12 -13.70 0.78
N SER A 290 -4.00 -12.76 0.46
CA SER A 290 -4.61 -12.66 -0.87
C SER A 290 -4.82 -11.20 -1.24
N TYR A 291 -4.58 -10.85 -2.49
CA TYR A 291 -4.80 -9.51 -3.04
C TYR A 291 -5.49 -9.60 -4.40
N TRP A 292 -6.46 -8.73 -4.64
CA TRP A 292 -7.10 -8.54 -5.95
C TRP A 292 -7.55 -7.10 -6.13
N GLU A 293 -7.80 -6.73 -7.37
CA GLU A 293 -8.30 -5.39 -7.73
C GLU A 293 -9.63 -5.51 -8.50
N VAL A 294 -10.49 -4.53 -8.28
CA VAL A 294 -11.75 -4.38 -9.01
C VAL A 294 -11.76 -3.02 -9.70
N ASP A 295 -11.91 -3.02 -11.02
CA ASP A 295 -12.15 -1.80 -11.80
C ASP A 295 -13.59 -1.33 -11.56
N VAL A 296 -13.73 -0.08 -11.12
CA VAL A 296 -15.02 0.52 -10.76
C VAL A 296 -15.36 1.77 -11.58
N ARG A 297 -14.52 2.10 -12.57
CA ARG A 297 -14.67 3.33 -13.38
C ARG A 297 -15.99 3.42 -14.12
N CYS A 298 -16.50 2.29 -14.56
CA CYS A 298 -17.74 2.20 -15.34
C CYS A 298 -18.97 1.88 -14.47
N CYS A 299 -18.93 2.17 -13.17
CA CYS A 299 -20.06 1.95 -12.28
C CYS A 299 -20.31 3.16 -11.37
N SER A 300 -21.51 3.69 -11.42
CA SER A 300 -21.87 4.92 -10.68
C SER A 300 -22.17 4.69 -9.20
N ALA A 301 -22.55 3.48 -8.81
CA ALA A 301 -22.88 3.14 -7.43
C ALA A 301 -22.64 1.64 -7.18
N TRP A 302 -21.69 1.35 -6.32
CA TRP A 302 -21.17 -0.01 -6.12
C TRP A 302 -20.71 -0.26 -4.68
N ALA A 303 -20.58 -1.53 -4.32
CA ALA A 303 -19.84 -1.97 -3.15
C ALA A 303 -18.92 -3.12 -3.53
N VAL A 304 -17.67 -3.06 -3.06
CA VAL A 304 -16.62 -4.06 -3.23
C VAL A 304 -16.14 -4.51 -1.87
N GLY A 305 -16.01 -5.82 -1.65
CA GLY A 305 -15.57 -6.32 -0.37
C GLY A 305 -15.38 -7.82 -0.29
N VAL A 306 -15.60 -8.35 0.90
CA VAL A 306 -15.54 -9.78 1.22
C VAL A 306 -16.75 -10.21 2.04
N ALA A 307 -17.13 -11.46 1.92
CA ALA A 307 -18.19 -12.05 2.71
C ALA A 307 -17.89 -13.50 3.06
N TYR A 308 -18.43 -13.95 4.19
CA TYR A 308 -18.52 -15.39 4.49
C TYR A 308 -19.49 -16.09 3.56
N GLY A 309 -19.26 -17.38 3.32
CA GLY A 309 -20.18 -18.21 2.56
C GLY A 309 -21.60 -18.25 3.15
N SER A 310 -21.75 -18.02 4.45
CA SER A 310 -23.01 -17.94 5.19
C SER A 310 -23.79 -16.63 5.01
N LEU A 311 -23.30 -15.67 4.20
CA LEU A 311 -24.07 -14.48 3.87
C LEU A 311 -25.42 -14.88 3.28
N GLU A 312 -26.52 -14.31 3.78
CA GLU A 312 -27.88 -14.61 3.31
C GLU A 312 -28.04 -14.30 1.81
N ARG A 313 -28.73 -15.18 1.10
CA ARG A 313 -28.96 -15.07 -0.34
C ARG A 313 -30.34 -14.54 -0.68
N LYS A 314 -31.29 -14.73 0.23
CA LYS A 314 -32.71 -14.46 -0.02
C LYS A 314 -33.20 -13.24 0.77
N GLY A 315 -34.09 -12.48 0.17
CA GLY A 315 -34.69 -11.30 0.80
C GLY A 315 -33.93 -9.98 0.56
N ARG A 316 -34.48 -8.90 1.13
CA ARG A 316 -33.96 -7.52 1.03
C ARG A 316 -33.39 -6.98 2.33
N ASP A 317 -33.35 -7.81 3.35
CA ASP A 317 -32.94 -7.40 4.68
C ASP A 317 -31.44 -7.15 4.80
N LYS A 318 -31.02 -6.67 5.96
CA LYS A 318 -29.60 -6.40 6.22
C LYS A 318 -28.72 -7.64 6.08
N GLY A 319 -29.29 -8.83 6.37
CA GLY A 319 -28.61 -10.12 6.27
C GLY A 319 -28.06 -10.44 4.88
N ALA A 320 -28.78 -10.07 3.81
CA ALA A 320 -28.37 -10.27 2.42
C ALA A 320 -27.53 -9.12 1.84
N LYS A 321 -27.42 -7.97 2.52
CA LYS A 321 -26.73 -6.78 2.01
C LYS A 321 -25.27 -6.78 2.43
N LEU A 322 -24.35 -6.71 1.47
CA LEU A 322 -22.92 -6.59 1.71
C LEU A 322 -22.62 -5.41 2.65
N GLY A 323 -21.86 -5.66 3.71
CA GLY A 323 -21.46 -4.68 4.72
C GLY A 323 -22.54 -4.34 5.77
N ARG A 324 -23.78 -4.86 5.65
CA ARG A 324 -24.88 -4.54 6.57
C ARG A 324 -25.10 -5.60 7.66
N ASN A 325 -24.21 -6.56 7.77
CA ASN A 325 -24.29 -7.69 8.70
C ASN A 325 -22.88 -8.06 9.19
N ARG A 326 -22.80 -9.02 10.13
CA ARG A 326 -21.54 -9.50 10.69
C ARG A 326 -20.73 -10.41 9.76
N ASN A 327 -21.36 -10.86 8.66
CA ASN A 327 -20.79 -11.84 7.73
C ASN A 327 -20.11 -11.18 6.52
N SER A 328 -20.03 -9.84 6.47
CA SER A 328 -19.47 -9.15 5.31
C SER A 328 -18.86 -7.79 5.63
N TRP A 329 -17.84 -7.41 4.87
CA TRP A 329 -17.11 -6.14 4.95
C TRP A 329 -16.98 -5.57 3.55
N CYS A 330 -17.18 -4.27 3.37
CA CYS A 330 -16.99 -3.64 2.07
C CYS A 330 -16.67 -2.15 2.15
N VAL A 331 -16.15 -1.62 1.06
CA VAL A 331 -16.24 -0.20 0.72
C VAL A 331 -17.39 0.00 -0.26
N GLU A 332 -18.18 1.03 -0.06
CA GLU A 332 -19.36 1.38 -0.85
C GLU A 332 -19.23 2.80 -1.36
N PHE A 333 -19.36 2.98 -2.68
CA PHE A 333 -19.47 4.29 -3.32
C PHE A 333 -20.89 4.56 -3.72
N ARG A 334 -21.44 5.68 -3.25
CA ARG A 334 -22.80 6.08 -3.54
C ARG A 334 -22.96 7.59 -3.40
N HIS A 335 -23.64 8.24 -4.36
CA HIS A 335 -23.90 9.69 -4.35
C HIS A 335 -22.63 10.53 -4.15
N GLY A 336 -21.53 10.15 -4.78
CA GLY A 336 -20.24 10.84 -4.64
C GLY A 336 -19.47 10.56 -3.34
N ASN A 337 -20.00 9.75 -2.43
CA ASN A 337 -19.38 9.45 -1.16
C ASN A 337 -18.86 8.01 -1.12
N LEU A 338 -17.64 7.84 -0.60
CA LEU A 338 -17.04 6.55 -0.34
C LEU A 338 -17.02 6.26 1.16
N SER A 339 -17.60 5.15 1.55
CA SER A 339 -17.69 4.72 2.95
C SER A 339 -17.42 3.24 3.11
N ALA A 340 -16.80 2.86 4.21
CA ALA A 340 -16.58 1.48 4.58
C ALA A 340 -17.66 0.97 5.52
N TRP A 341 -18.13 -0.26 5.29
CA TRP A 341 -19.27 -0.83 5.99
C TRP A 341 -18.97 -2.20 6.57
N HIS A 342 -19.38 -2.41 7.80
CA HIS A 342 -19.45 -3.71 8.48
C HIS A 342 -20.51 -3.67 9.57
N ASN A 343 -21.26 -4.75 9.75
CA ASN A 343 -22.28 -4.89 10.80
C ASN A 343 -23.26 -3.70 10.87
N ASP A 344 -23.72 -3.22 9.69
CA ASP A 344 -24.62 -2.08 9.52
C ASP A 344 -24.10 -0.73 10.07
N ARG A 345 -22.81 -0.63 10.33
CA ARG A 345 -22.13 0.62 10.70
C ARG A 345 -21.22 1.06 9.57
N ASN A 346 -21.03 2.36 9.40
CA ASN A 346 -20.14 2.90 8.39
C ASN A 346 -19.20 3.96 8.94
N VAL A 347 -18.10 4.10 8.23
CA VAL A 347 -17.10 5.14 8.42
C VAL A 347 -16.75 5.71 7.06
N ALA A 348 -16.63 7.02 6.95
CA ALA A 348 -16.12 7.65 5.73
C ALA A 348 -14.69 7.17 5.45
N CYS A 349 -14.41 6.80 4.21
CA CYS A 349 -13.07 6.39 3.81
C CYS A 349 -12.09 7.57 3.82
N GLN A 350 -10.88 7.33 4.31
CA GLN A 350 -9.83 8.33 4.35
C GLN A 350 -9.06 8.36 3.03
N GLY A 351 -8.42 9.50 2.73
CA GLY A 351 -7.46 9.60 1.63
C GLY A 351 -8.03 9.53 0.22
N VAL A 352 -9.32 9.69 0.05
CA VAL A 352 -9.92 9.83 -1.29
C VAL A 352 -9.38 11.10 -1.91
N GLY A 353 -8.57 10.97 -2.99
CA GLY A 353 -8.07 12.10 -3.76
C GLY A 353 -9.20 12.91 -4.40
N GLN A 354 -8.87 14.07 -4.98
CA GLN A 354 -9.86 14.96 -5.63
C GLN A 354 -10.49 14.38 -6.91
N GLY A 355 -10.17 13.13 -7.30
CA GLY A 355 -10.66 12.47 -8.50
C GLY A 355 -11.54 11.25 -8.20
N PRO A 356 -12.29 10.77 -9.21
CA PRO A 356 -13.06 9.55 -9.09
C PRO A 356 -12.12 8.36 -8.89
N LEU A 357 -12.49 7.43 -7.98
CA LEU A 357 -11.76 6.19 -7.74
C LEU A 357 -11.86 5.28 -8.97
N GLY A 358 -10.71 4.91 -9.55
CA GLY A 358 -10.67 4.06 -10.75
C GLY A 358 -10.66 2.57 -10.42
N ARG A 359 -9.91 2.17 -9.38
CA ARG A 359 -9.78 0.77 -8.95
C ARG A 359 -9.72 0.65 -7.44
N VAL A 360 -10.40 -0.37 -6.93
CA VAL A 360 -10.35 -0.78 -5.52
C VAL A 360 -9.46 -2.00 -5.39
N GLY A 361 -8.38 -1.86 -4.62
CA GLY A 361 -7.57 -3.00 -4.18
C GLY A 361 -8.12 -3.57 -2.86
N VAL A 362 -8.19 -4.89 -2.76
CA VAL A 362 -8.59 -5.60 -1.54
C VAL A 362 -7.46 -6.53 -1.13
N TRP A 363 -6.97 -6.38 0.07
CA TRP A 363 -5.96 -7.26 0.66
C TRP A 363 -6.50 -7.90 1.93
N VAL A 364 -6.33 -9.20 2.01
CA VAL A 364 -6.72 -10.03 3.15
C VAL A 364 -5.48 -10.72 3.68
N ASN A 365 -5.26 -10.65 4.99
CA ASN A 365 -4.41 -11.59 5.71
C ASN A 365 -5.33 -12.42 6.61
N TYR A 366 -5.66 -13.61 6.15
CA TYR A 366 -6.63 -14.47 6.81
C TYR A 366 -6.14 -14.89 8.19
N ASP A 367 -4.87 -15.29 8.30
CA ASP A 367 -4.28 -15.82 9.52
C ASP A 367 -4.18 -14.76 10.65
N LYS A 368 -4.00 -13.49 10.25
CA LYS A 368 -3.95 -12.34 11.18
C LYS A 368 -5.29 -11.63 11.38
N GLY A 369 -6.35 -12.08 10.72
CA GLY A 369 -7.66 -11.43 10.79
C GLY A 369 -7.66 -9.98 10.27
N GLN A 370 -6.85 -9.67 9.25
CA GLN A 370 -6.70 -8.31 8.72
C GLN A 370 -7.29 -8.20 7.32
N LEU A 371 -8.01 -7.10 7.08
CA LEU A 371 -8.58 -6.75 5.78
C LEU A 371 -8.31 -5.28 5.52
N MET A 372 -7.77 -4.97 4.34
CA MET A 372 -7.50 -3.60 3.92
C MET A 372 -8.05 -3.32 2.54
N PHE A 373 -8.58 -2.13 2.36
CA PHE A 373 -9.05 -1.58 1.08
C PHE A 373 -8.14 -0.45 0.65
N TYR A 374 -7.78 -0.42 -0.62
CA TYR A 374 -6.90 0.56 -1.22
C TYR A 374 -7.55 1.25 -2.43
N ASP A 375 -7.21 2.53 -2.62
CA ASP A 375 -7.13 3.08 -3.96
C ASP A 375 -5.94 2.41 -4.66
N ALA A 376 -6.21 1.48 -5.57
CA ALA A 376 -5.16 0.65 -6.18
C ALA A 376 -4.25 1.43 -7.16
N GLU A 377 -4.65 2.61 -7.61
CA GLU A 377 -3.85 3.46 -8.49
C GLU A 377 -2.82 4.27 -7.69
N ASN A 378 -3.24 4.82 -6.55
CA ASN A 378 -2.40 5.66 -5.69
C ASN A 378 -1.83 4.92 -4.47
N MET A 379 -2.24 3.68 -4.24
CA MET A 379 -1.90 2.86 -3.07
C MET A 379 -2.20 3.54 -1.73
N VAL A 380 -3.26 4.31 -1.71
CA VAL A 380 -3.78 4.95 -0.50
C VAL A 380 -4.72 4.00 0.21
N VAL A 381 -4.53 3.82 1.51
CA VAL A 381 -5.45 3.01 2.32
C VAL A 381 -6.78 3.73 2.47
N LEU A 382 -7.84 3.16 1.95
CA LEU A 382 -9.21 3.67 2.08
C LEU A 382 -9.81 3.30 3.43
N GLN A 383 -9.62 2.04 3.85
CA GLN A 383 -10.07 1.52 5.13
C GLN A 383 -9.27 0.30 5.54
N ARG A 384 -9.05 0.18 6.84
CA ARG A 384 -8.47 -1.00 7.48
C ARG A 384 -9.48 -1.57 8.47
N PHE A 385 -9.78 -2.84 8.32
CA PHE A 385 -10.49 -3.62 9.31
C PHE A 385 -9.49 -4.56 9.99
N SER A 386 -9.29 -4.39 11.26
CA SER A 386 -8.49 -5.31 12.05
C SER A 386 -9.18 -5.50 13.39
N ALA A 387 -9.10 -6.68 13.87
CA ALA A 387 -9.70 -7.12 15.11
C ALA A 387 -9.39 -6.22 16.32
N ALA A 388 -8.26 -5.54 16.32
CA ALA A 388 -7.74 -4.85 17.50
C ALA A 388 -8.04 -3.35 17.58
N LEU A 389 -8.48 -2.65 16.52
CA LEU A 389 -8.30 -1.20 16.44
C LEU A 389 -9.49 -0.35 15.99
N THR A 390 -10.69 -0.91 15.80
CA THR A 390 -11.84 -0.08 15.37
C THR A 390 -12.94 -0.03 16.42
N PRO A 391 -12.96 1.00 17.29
CA PRO A 391 -14.02 1.18 18.30
C PRO A 391 -15.42 1.38 17.69
N VAL A 392 -15.50 1.70 16.39
CA VAL A 392 -16.76 1.91 15.67
C VAL A 392 -17.42 0.58 15.25
N PHE A 393 -16.60 -0.43 14.95
CA PHE A 393 -17.08 -1.75 14.57
C PHE A 393 -16.97 -2.68 15.77
N ASP A 394 -18.08 -3.00 16.36
CA ASP A 394 -18.24 -3.77 17.58
C ASP A 394 -17.31 -5.00 17.67
N ARG A 395 -16.80 -5.28 18.85
CA ARG A 395 -15.85 -6.33 19.26
C ARG A 395 -15.48 -7.29 18.15
N ALA A 396 -14.45 -6.94 17.45
CA ALA A 396 -13.91 -7.72 16.38
C ALA A 396 -13.53 -9.10 16.88
N HIS A 397 -14.00 -10.13 16.22
CA HIS A 397 -13.36 -11.43 16.33
C HIS A 397 -11.91 -11.25 15.90
N HIS A 398 -10.97 -11.69 16.74
CA HIS A 398 -9.52 -11.56 16.45
C HIS A 398 -9.08 -12.38 15.24
N GLN A 399 -9.98 -13.18 14.64
CA GLN A 399 -9.73 -14.04 13.50
C GLN A 399 -11.03 -14.18 12.68
N PHE A 400 -10.88 -14.44 11.39
CA PHE A 400 -12.00 -14.87 10.57
C PHE A 400 -12.42 -16.27 10.97
N THR A 401 -13.73 -16.54 11.05
CA THR A 401 -14.29 -17.81 11.53
C THR A 401 -14.72 -18.74 10.41
N GLN A 402 -14.83 -18.24 9.18
CA GLN A 402 -15.25 -18.99 8.00
C GLN A 402 -14.42 -18.52 6.80
N PRO A 403 -14.32 -19.33 5.72
CA PRO A 403 -13.71 -18.89 4.48
C PRO A 403 -14.35 -17.60 3.96
N LEU A 404 -13.50 -16.66 3.51
CA LEU A 404 -13.92 -15.41 2.89
C LEU A 404 -14.02 -15.58 1.39
N TYR A 405 -15.00 -14.93 0.79
CA TYR A 405 -15.19 -14.86 -0.65
C TYR A 405 -15.11 -13.39 -1.09
N PRO A 406 -14.37 -13.05 -2.16
CA PRO A 406 -14.53 -11.77 -2.81
C PRO A 406 -16.00 -11.51 -3.11
N ALA A 407 -16.47 -10.30 -2.88
CA ALA A 407 -17.88 -9.96 -3.00
C ALA A 407 -18.07 -8.60 -3.65
N ILE A 408 -19.05 -8.50 -4.53
CA ILE A 408 -19.44 -7.22 -5.13
C ILE A 408 -20.96 -7.05 -5.06
N ARG A 409 -21.38 -5.78 -5.10
CA ARG A 409 -22.79 -5.41 -5.15
C ARG A 409 -22.99 -4.20 -6.03
N PHE A 410 -23.92 -4.29 -6.97
CA PHE A 410 -24.46 -3.14 -7.68
C PHE A 410 -25.52 -2.43 -6.83
N LEU A 411 -25.37 -1.13 -6.69
CA LEU A 411 -26.35 -0.29 -6.02
C LEU A 411 -27.24 0.39 -7.06
N LYS A 412 -28.45 0.80 -6.65
CA LYS A 412 -29.32 1.55 -7.56
C LYS A 412 -28.64 2.87 -7.94
N PRO A 413 -28.40 3.14 -9.24
CA PRO A 413 -27.93 4.44 -9.70
C PRO A 413 -28.98 5.52 -9.40
N PRO A 414 -28.59 6.80 -9.32
CA PRO A 414 -29.54 7.90 -9.31
C PRO A 414 -30.46 7.84 -10.53
N GLN A 415 -31.70 8.27 -10.38
CA GLN A 415 -32.80 8.10 -11.34
C GLN A 415 -32.52 8.80 -12.67
N ASN A 416 -31.52 9.03 -13.27
CA ASN A 416 -31.29 9.62 -14.61
C ASN A 416 -29.96 9.26 -15.24
N GLN A 417 -29.26 8.22 -14.76
CA GLN A 417 -27.99 7.80 -15.36
C GLN A 417 -28.17 6.57 -16.26
N ILE A 418 -27.93 6.77 -17.55
CA ILE A 418 -27.97 5.74 -18.61
C ILE A 418 -26.61 5.08 -18.82
N TRP A 419 -25.71 5.12 -17.84
CA TRP A 419 -24.38 4.53 -18.00
C TRP A 419 -24.43 3.02 -17.75
N PRO A 420 -23.69 2.23 -18.54
CA PRO A 420 -23.55 0.81 -18.27
C PRO A 420 -22.84 0.63 -16.92
N ASN A 421 -23.54 0.06 -15.95
CA ASN A 421 -22.95 -0.31 -14.68
C ASN A 421 -22.13 -1.60 -14.92
N HIS A 422 -20.82 -1.45 -14.93
CA HIS A 422 -19.86 -2.52 -15.18
C HIS A 422 -18.81 -2.52 -14.08
N LEU A 423 -18.50 -3.69 -13.56
CA LEU A 423 -17.42 -3.96 -12.61
C LEU A 423 -16.56 -5.09 -13.15
N GLU A 424 -15.23 -5.03 -12.96
CA GLU A 424 -14.35 -6.07 -13.45
C GLU A 424 -13.26 -6.40 -12.42
N PHE A 425 -13.09 -7.70 -12.13
CA PHE A 425 -11.91 -8.19 -11.42
C PHE A 425 -10.72 -8.12 -12.36
N CYS A 426 -9.76 -7.25 -12.03
CA CYS A 426 -8.60 -7.00 -12.87
C CYS A 426 -7.76 -8.26 -13.04
N HIS A 427 -7.27 -8.48 -14.25
CA HIS A 427 -6.24 -9.49 -14.47
C HIS A 427 -4.91 -8.93 -13.94
N LEU A 428 -4.50 -9.44 -12.78
CA LEU A 428 -3.21 -9.11 -12.19
C LEU A 428 -2.22 -10.14 -12.72
N SER A 429 -1.54 -9.80 -13.83
CA SER A 429 -0.41 -10.59 -14.30
C SER A 429 0.60 -10.67 -13.17
N SER A 430 0.97 -11.87 -12.74
CA SER A 430 2.14 -12.06 -11.90
C SER A 430 3.32 -11.40 -12.62
N PRO A 431 4.15 -10.62 -11.92
CA PRO A 431 5.28 -9.91 -12.52
C PRO A 431 6.28 -10.85 -13.13
#